data_f32208825ff639e7c6eb983a2c7bbee2
#
_entry.id   f32208825ff639e7c6eb983a2c7bbee2
#
_cell.length_a   1.000
_cell.length_b   1.000
_cell.length_c   1.000
_cell.angle_alpha   90.00
_cell.angle_beta   90.00
_cell.angle_gamma   90.00
#
_symmetry.space_group_name_H-M   'P 1'
#
loop_
_entity.id
_entity.type
_entity.pdbx_description
1 polymer ?
#
loop_
_entity_poly.entity_id
_entity_poly.type
_entity_poly.pdbx_seq_one_letter_code
_entity_poly.pdbx_strand_id
1 'polypeptide(L)'
;MDKKYFVYLSAILLVSMISVDCVARRYPQSSREEANLQSLIKITDNAELKFCNPFGGDNGRNLFFAVSERRNRSNIYFKENPVSAAMSPKTDGRNAYNYPSFCSSKNLLVYSGYQDGADVNDIFMMDISRATAIRRLTNTPNEAEFHPCISADGSTIVYERCRDERDFENAQIWCQDLKTESQTLLCQGHSPSFSHDGKYIVFVRFTPDGNNTSLVIMNTNGKNQVELTDAKLGMVEMPRFSPNDRQIVFQCQQKDKDDYDIYVINRDGTGLTQLTFNESYDGEPYWSNDGYIYFASDRGGGRNDFQIWRFKYGEALSSGGTKSYVSSSSGVFHTVSAGETITDIARKYGVTARDIVKWNNLTTMTLTPGMRIMVSEQ
;
A
#
# COMPACT_ATOMS: atom_id res chain seq x y z
N MET A 1 29.54 -0.46 -0.42
CA MET A 1 28.31 -1.01 -0.99
C MET A 1 27.28 0.10 -0.90
N ASP A 2 26.80 0.57 -2.04
CA ASP A 2 25.92 1.75 -2.08
C ASP A 2 24.60 1.48 -1.36
N LYS A 3 24.16 2.43 -0.53
CA LYS A 3 22.90 2.40 0.22
C LYS A 3 21.66 2.18 -0.69
N LYS A 4 21.76 2.42 -1.98
CA LYS A 4 20.71 2.21 -3.00
C LYS A 4 20.21 0.77 -3.10
N TYR A 5 21.01 -0.21 -2.70
CA TYR A 5 20.66 -1.63 -2.83
C TYR A 5 19.84 -2.19 -1.66
N PHE A 6 19.70 -1.44 -0.57
CA PHE A 6 19.06 -1.96 0.64
C PHE A 6 17.52 -1.85 0.62
N VAL A 7 16.99 -0.90 -0.13
CA VAL A 7 15.56 -0.57 -0.16
C VAL A 7 14.73 -1.60 -0.92
N TYR A 8 15.29 -2.16 -2.00
CA TYR A 8 14.59 -3.17 -2.82
C TYR A 8 14.82 -4.61 -2.36
N LEU A 9 15.73 -4.79 -1.42
CA LEU A 9 16.01 -6.11 -0.87
C LEU A 9 14.84 -6.65 -0.01
N SER A 10 13.90 -5.85 0.45
CA SER A 10 12.81 -6.34 1.30
C SER A 10 11.81 -7.24 0.57
N ALA A 11 11.53 -6.98 -0.71
CA ALA A 11 10.66 -7.83 -1.52
C ALA A 11 11.44 -8.94 -2.28
N ILE A 12 12.70 -8.68 -2.66
CA ILE A 12 13.56 -9.61 -3.42
C ILE A 12 14.49 -10.42 -2.51
N LEU A 13 14.84 -9.93 -1.32
CA LEU A 13 15.71 -10.61 -0.34
C LEU A 13 15.11 -11.89 0.26
N LEU A 14 13.87 -12.20 -0.05
CA LEU A 14 13.36 -13.55 0.19
C LEU A 14 14.08 -14.61 -0.65
N VAL A 15 14.88 -14.20 -1.65
CA VAL A 15 15.42 -15.11 -2.67
C VAL A 15 16.92 -15.31 -2.59
N SER A 16 17.72 -14.41 -2.03
CA SER A 16 19.18 -14.57 -2.08
C SER A 16 19.95 -14.00 -0.89
N MET A 17 19.89 -14.61 0.31
CA MET A 17 20.92 -14.34 1.32
C MET A 17 21.73 -15.56 1.68
N ILE A 18 23.00 -15.43 1.32
CA ILE A 18 24.14 -16.19 1.86
C ILE A 18 24.22 -15.94 3.36
N SER A 19 24.38 -17.02 4.11
CA SER A 19 24.61 -17.05 5.54
C SER A 19 25.71 -16.05 5.98
N VAL A 20 25.31 -15.02 6.67
CA VAL A 20 26.17 -14.30 7.60
C VAL A 20 25.60 -14.55 8.99
N ASP A 21 26.38 -15.14 9.86
CA ASP A 21 26.02 -15.35 11.26
C ASP A 21 25.53 -14.04 11.90
N CYS A 22 24.22 -13.98 12.10
CA CYS A 22 23.58 -12.83 12.71
C CYS A 22 23.27 -13.16 14.17
N VAL A 23 24.03 -12.58 15.05
CA VAL A 23 23.72 -12.52 16.49
C VAL A 23 22.32 -11.91 16.63
N ALA A 24 21.38 -12.68 17.12
CA ALA A 24 20.01 -12.25 17.38
C ALA A 24 20.02 -11.04 18.35
N ARG A 25 19.89 -9.84 17.82
CA ARG A 25 19.54 -8.67 18.63
C ARG A 25 18.04 -8.77 18.90
N ARG A 26 17.66 -9.05 20.14
CA ARG A 26 16.28 -8.83 20.60
C ARG A 26 16.07 -7.33 20.64
N TYR A 27 15.19 -6.82 19.78
CA TYR A 27 14.77 -5.44 19.82
C TYR A 27 13.87 -5.24 21.07
N PRO A 28 14.15 -4.24 21.92
CA PRO A 28 13.24 -3.91 23.00
C PRO A 28 11.94 -3.37 22.37
N GLN A 29 10.81 -3.97 22.72
CA GLN A 29 9.51 -3.40 22.37
C GLN A 29 9.40 -2.01 23.01
N SER A 30 9.25 -0.97 22.21
CA SER A 30 8.93 0.35 22.73
C SER A 30 7.46 0.36 23.16
N SER A 31 7.23 0.15 24.47
CA SER A 31 5.90 -0.02 25.05
C SER A 31 5.02 1.23 25.02
N ARG A 32 5.52 2.36 24.52
CA ARG A 32 4.84 3.67 24.63
C ARG A 32 3.98 4.07 23.45
N GLU A 33 4.27 3.57 22.25
CA GLU A 33 3.68 4.07 21.01
C GLU A 33 2.67 3.09 20.39
N GLU A 34 2.87 1.79 20.59
CA GLU A 34 1.94 0.76 20.15
C GLU A 34 0.62 0.71 20.95
N ALA A 35 0.59 1.28 22.16
CA ALA A 35 -0.64 1.39 22.96
C ALA A 35 -1.77 2.18 22.28
N ASN A 36 -1.46 2.98 21.24
CA ASN A 36 -2.43 3.72 20.45
C ASN A 36 -3.03 2.91 19.30
N LEU A 37 -2.45 1.76 18.94
CA LEU A 37 -3.00 0.90 17.88
C LEU A 37 -4.06 -0.02 18.47
N GLN A 38 -5.33 0.30 18.23
CA GLN A 38 -6.44 -0.52 18.69
C GLN A 38 -6.38 -1.91 18.07
N SER A 39 -6.44 -2.94 18.90
CA SER A 39 -6.52 -4.34 18.44
C SER A 39 -5.33 -4.80 17.59
N LEU A 40 -4.11 -4.35 17.91
CA LEU A 40 -2.90 -4.88 17.26
C LEU A 40 -2.76 -6.37 17.58
N ILE A 41 -2.85 -7.21 16.56
CA ILE A 41 -2.75 -8.68 16.70
C ILE A 41 -1.94 -9.29 15.56
N LYS A 42 -1.23 -10.37 15.89
CA LYS A 42 -0.53 -11.24 14.95
C LYS A 42 -1.53 -12.18 14.27
N ILE A 43 -1.50 -12.25 12.95
CA ILE A 43 -2.42 -13.04 12.12
C ILE A 43 -1.82 -14.37 11.68
N THR A 44 -0.52 -14.39 11.44
CA THR A 44 0.24 -15.62 11.16
C THR A 44 1.25 -15.84 12.27
N ASP A 45 1.54 -17.10 12.59
CA ASP A 45 2.50 -17.44 13.63
C ASP A 45 3.21 -18.75 13.27
N ASN A 46 4.27 -18.65 12.46
CA ASN A 46 5.12 -19.77 12.10
C ASN A 46 6.53 -19.25 11.85
N ALA A 47 7.46 -19.57 12.74
CA ALA A 47 8.84 -19.10 12.69
C ALA A 47 9.67 -19.71 11.54
N GLU A 48 9.19 -20.78 10.90
CA GLU A 48 9.88 -21.40 9.75
C GLU A 48 9.45 -20.80 8.40
N LEU A 49 8.35 -20.05 8.39
CA LEU A 49 7.76 -19.46 7.18
C LEU A 49 7.80 -17.94 7.26
N LYS A 50 7.99 -17.28 6.11
CA LYS A 50 7.90 -15.84 5.99
C LYS A 50 6.62 -15.47 5.24
N PHE A 51 5.89 -14.53 5.80
CA PHE A 51 4.59 -14.07 5.32
C PHE A 51 4.65 -12.62 4.90
N CYS A 52 4.24 -12.32 3.69
CA CYS A 52 4.31 -10.98 3.12
C CYS A 52 3.15 -10.69 2.17
N ASN A 53 3.08 -9.45 1.67
CA ASN A 53 2.11 -8.97 0.69
C ASN A 53 0.65 -9.30 1.07
N PRO A 54 0.14 -8.91 2.25
CA PRO A 54 -1.24 -9.17 2.59
C PRO A 54 -2.19 -8.41 1.66
N PHE A 55 -3.25 -9.09 1.23
CA PHE A 55 -4.32 -8.50 0.43
C PHE A 55 -5.66 -9.11 0.86
N GLY A 56 -6.54 -8.31 1.41
CA GLY A 56 -7.87 -8.78 1.84
C GLY A 56 -8.86 -8.85 0.70
N GLY A 57 -9.79 -9.77 0.83
CA GLY A 57 -11.01 -9.75 0.05
C GLY A 57 -12.08 -8.89 0.72
N ASP A 58 -13.28 -8.88 0.14
CA ASP A 58 -14.38 -8.06 0.62
C ASP A 58 -14.76 -8.34 2.07
N ASN A 59 -15.09 -7.28 2.79
CA ASN A 59 -15.65 -7.30 4.13
C ASN A 59 -14.76 -7.95 5.22
N GLY A 60 -13.44 -8.01 5.03
CA GLY A 60 -12.51 -8.58 6.00
C GLY A 60 -12.69 -10.07 6.27
N ARG A 61 -13.47 -10.77 5.43
CA ARG A 61 -13.77 -12.19 5.61
C ARG A 61 -12.67 -13.11 5.12
N ASN A 62 -11.81 -12.64 4.23
CA ASN A 62 -10.73 -13.43 3.69
C ASN A 62 -9.45 -12.60 3.52
N LEU A 63 -8.32 -13.30 3.46
CA LEU A 63 -7.01 -12.70 3.32
C LEU A 63 -6.15 -13.57 2.40
N PHE A 64 -5.56 -12.94 1.39
CA PHE A 64 -4.50 -13.50 0.57
C PHE A 64 -3.16 -12.96 1.03
N PHE A 65 -2.10 -13.74 0.91
CA PHE A 65 -0.74 -13.33 1.21
C PHE A 65 0.26 -14.28 0.56
N ALA A 66 1.49 -13.80 0.36
CA ALA A 66 2.57 -14.64 -0.10
C ALA A 66 3.25 -15.32 1.10
N VAL A 67 3.61 -16.58 0.94
CA VAL A 67 4.35 -17.38 1.91
C VAL A 67 5.62 -17.92 1.26
N SER A 68 6.77 -17.54 1.77
CA SER A 68 8.04 -18.11 1.37
C SER A 68 8.37 -19.35 2.22
N GLU A 69 8.42 -20.49 1.57
CA GLU A 69 8.67 -21.79 2.22
C GLU A 69 10.12 -22.24 2.08
N ARG A 70 10.82 -21.83 1.03
CA ARG A 70 12.21 -22.22 0.71
C ARG A 70 12.87 -21.15 -0.15
N ARG A 71 14.20 -21.26 -0.36
CA ARG A 71 14.93 -20.38 -1.28
C ARG A 71 14.26 -20.36 -2.65
N ASN A 72 13.93 -19.17 -3.17
CA ASN A 72 13.36 -18.92 -4.49
C ASN A 72 11.98 -19.56 -4.75
N ARG A 73 11.22 -19.87 -3.70
CA ARG A 73 9.85 -20.37 -3.85
C ARG A 73 8.94 -19.67 -2.86
N SER A 74 7.86 -19.15 -3.38
CA SER A 74 6.76 -18.61 -2.59
C SER A 74 5.43 -19.01 -3.18
N ASN A 75 4.42 -19.13 -2.33
CA ASN A 75 3.07 -19.46 -2.71
C ASN A 75 2.12 -18.35 -2.29
N ILE A 76 1.06 -18.16 -3.05
CA ILE A 76 -0.08 -17.38 -2.57
C ILE A 76 -0.96 -18.30 -1.73
N TYR A 77 -1.15 -17.91 -0.48
CA TYR A 77 -2.04 -18.57 0.46
C TYR A 77 -3.31 -17.75 0.68
N PHE A 78 -4.34 -18.43 1.13
CA PHE A 78 -5.64 -17.89 1.42
C PHE A 78 -6.11 -18.32 2.80
N LYS A 79 -6.64 -17.37 3.56
CA LYS A 79 -7.42 -17.59 4.79
C LYS A 79 -8.86 -17.15 4.56
N GLU A 80 -9.81 -18.04 4.76
CA GLU A 80 -11.24 -17.70 4.69
C GLU A 80 -11.67 -16.78 5.84
N ASN A 81 -11.03 -16.97 7.00
CA ASN A 81 -11.15 -16.08 8.14
C ASN A 81 -9.74 -15.66 8.58
N PRO A 82 -9.40 -14.36 8.52
CA PRO A 82 -8.06 -13.88 8.86
C PRO A 82 -7.53 -14.31 10.23
N VAL A 83 -8.41 -14.41 11.23
CA VAL A 83 -8.02 -14.81 12.61
C VAL A 83 -8.00 -16.33 12.83
N SER A 84 -8.49 -17.13 11.89
CA SER A 84 -8.41 -18.59 11.94
C SER A 84 -6.96 -19.05 11.73
N ALA A 85 -6.56 -20.18 12.35
CA ALA A 85 -5.29 -20.82 12.05
C ALA A 85 -5.25 -21.46 10.64
N ALA A 86 -6.41 -21.82 10.10
CA ALA A 86 -6.51 -22.50 8.81
C ALA A 86 -6.12 -21.59 7.65
N MET A 87 -5.23 -22.07 6.79
CA MET A 87 -4.84 -21.45 5.53
C MET A 87 -4.66 -22.50 4.45
N SER A 88 -4.85 -22.14 3.18
CA SER A 88 -4.69 -23.04 2.05
C SER A 88 -3.91 -22.39 0.92
N PRO A 89 -2.98 -23.12 0.26
CA PRO A 89 -2.28 -22.60 -0.91
C PRO A 89 -3.26 -22.46 -2.09
N LYS A 90 -3.08 -21.42 -2.88
CA LYS A 90 -3.79 -21.18 -4.15
C LYS A 90 -2.90 -21.42 -5.36
N THR A 91 -1.58 -21.37 -5.18
CA THR A 91 -0.58 -21.69 -6.21
C THR A 91 0.14 -23.00 -5.88
N ASP A 92 0.87 -23.55 -6.84
CA ASP A 92 1.37 -24.92 -6.79
C ASP A 92 2.76 -25.10 -6.14
N GLY A 93 3.38 -24.01 -5.67
CA GLY A 93 4.70 -24.04 -5.01
C GLY A 93 5.89 -24.37 -5.89
N ARG A 94 5.71 -24.43 -7.20
CA ARG A 94 6.80 -24.71 -8.13
C ARG A 94 7.72 -23.53 -8.35
N ASN A 95 7.17 -22.33 -8.25
CA ASN A 95 7.83 -21.07 -8.56
C ASN A 95 7.69 -20.04 -7.42
N ALA A 96 8.18 -18.83 -7.62
CA ALA A 96 7.96 -17.72 -6.70
C ALA A 96 6.75 -16.90 -7.16
N TYR A 97 5.70 -16.86 -6.33
CA TYR A 97 4.46 -16.11 -6.57
C TYR A 97 4.25 -15.07 -5.47
N ASN A 98 4.07 -13.82 -5.85
CA ASN A 98 4.01 -12.68 -4.92
C ASN A 98 2.96 -11.66 -5.35
N TYR A 99 2.72 -10.67 -4.50
CA TYR A 99 1.89 -9.49 -4.76
C TYR A 99 0.47 -9.84 -5.24
N PRO A 100 -0.29 -10.61 -4.45
CA PRO A 100 -1.67 -10.92 -4.81
C PRO A 100 -2.53 -9.66 -4.82
N SER A 101 -3.46 -9.58 -5.78
CA SER A 101 -4.55 -8.62 -5.82
C SER A 101 -5.83 -9.32 -6.27
N PHE A 102 -6.93 -9.08 -5.57
CA PHE A 102 -8.15 -9.85 -5.72
C PHE A 102 -9.36 -8.96 -6.05
N CYS A 103 -10.10 -9.37 -7.05
CA CYS A 103 -11.40 -8.80 -7.39
C CYS A 103 -12.51 -9.77 -6.96
N SER A 104 -13.20 -9.46 -5.88
CA SER A 104 -14.21 -10.32 -5.30
C SER A 104 -15.47 -10.41 -6.13
N SER A 105 -15.86 -9.35 -6.86
CA SER A 105 -17.02 -9.33 -7.73
C SER A 105 -16.93 -10.36 -8.87
N LYS A 106 -15.71 -10.79 -9.23
CA LYS A 106 -15.42 -11.75 -10.29
C LYS A 106 -14.69 -13.01 -9.81
N ASN A 107 -14.34 -13.10 -8.52
CA ASN A 107 -13.46 -14.14 -7.97
C ASN A 107 -12.11 -14.27 -8.68
N LEU A 108 -11.58 -13.17 -9.20
CA LEU A 108 -10.32 -13.15 -9.92
C LEU A 108 -9.17 -12.75 -8.99
N LEU A 109 -8.18 -13.62 -8.89
CA LEU A 109 -6.90 -13.37 -8.25
C LEU A 109 -5.85 -13.10 -9.31
N VAL A 110 -5.17 -11.95 -9.25
CA VAL A 110 -4.00 -11.65 -10.05
C VAL A 110 -2.77 -11.59 -9.15
N TYR A 111 -1.62 -11.98 -9.66
CA TYR A 111 -0.37 -12.01 -8.92
C TYR A 111 0.83 -11.99 -9.87
N SER A 112 2.02 -11.63 -9.37
CA SER A 112 3.26 -11.76 -10.12
C SER A 112 3.97 -13.07 -9.78
N GLY A 113 4.77 -13.58 -10.73
CA GLY A 113 5.56 -14.79 -10.50
C GLY A 113 6.37 -15.21 -11.70
N TYR A 114 7.19 -16.24 -11.50
CA TYR A 114 7.94 -16.90 -12.57
C TYR A 114 7.13 -18.06 -13.15
N GLN A 115 7.34 -18.33 -14.43
CA GLN A 115 6.98 -19.62 -15.03
C GLN A 115 8.24 -20.51 -15.14
N ASP A 116 8.09 -21.83 -15.05
CA ASP A 116 9.20 -22.77 -15.22
C ASP A 116 10.00 -22.46 -16.50
N GLY A 117 11.31 -22.19 -16.32
CA GLY A 117 12.21 -21.83 -17.41
C GLY A 117 12.19 -20.35 -17.85
N ALA A 118 11.42 -19.50 -17.18
CA ALA A 118 11.48 -18.05 -17.38
C ALA A 118 12.50 -17.40 -16.43
N ASP A 119 13.23 -16.40 -16.94
CA ASP A 119 14.21 -15.64 -16.17
C ASP A 119 13.65 -14.37 -15.54
N VAL A 120 12.39 -14.05 -15.83
CA VAL A 120 11.72 -12.80 -15.40
C VAL A 120 10.31 -13.07 -14.87
N ASN A 121 9.84 -12.20 -13.99
CA ASN A 121 8.47 -12.23 -13.47
C ASN A 121 7.45 -11.78 -14.53
N ASP A 122 6.30 -12.44 -14.51
CA ASP A 122 5.12 -12.09 -15.29
C ASP A 122 3.89 -11.91 -14.39
N ILE A 123 2.82 -11.39 -14.96
CA ILE A 123 1.52 -11.31 -14.28
C ILE A 123 0.66 -12.51 -14.66
N PHE A 124 0.09 -13.16 -13.66
CA PHE A 124 -0.81 -14.30 -13.78
C PHE A 124 -2.18 -13.97 -13.20
N MET A 125 -3.19 -14.69 -13.67
CA MET A 125 -4.55 -14.62 -13.19
C MET A 125 -5.17 -16.02 -13.02
N MET A 126 -5.99 -16.19 -11.99
CA MET A 126 -6.83 -17.36 -11.79
C MET A 126 -8.21 -17.00 -11.26
N ASP A 127 -9.23 -17.79 -11.61
CA ASP A 127 -10.54 -17.74 -10.98
C ASP A 127 -10.55 -18.69 -9.78
N ILE A 128 -10.61 -18.13 -8.56
CA ILE A 128 -10.53 -18.95 -7.33
C ILE A 128 -11.80 -19.75 -7.04
N SER A 129 -12.92 -19.46 -7.71
CA SER A 129 -14.18 -20.22 -7.58
C SER A 129 -14.18 -21.50 -8.41
N ARG A 130 -13.28 -21.61 -9.35
CA ARG A 130 -13.11 -22.76 -10.24
C ARG A 130 -11.70 -23.29 -10.07
N ALA A 131 -11.50 -24.59 -9.99
CA ALA A 131 -10.18 -25.21 -10.02
C ALA A 131 -9.60 -25.12 -11.46
N THR A 132 -9.57 -23.94 -12.04
CA THR A 132 -9.24 -23.70 -13.46
C THR A 132 -7.80 -23.33 -13.66
N ALA A 133 -7.36 -23.46 -14.92
CA ALA A 133 -6.01 -23.16 -15.33
C ALA A 133 -5.59 -21.71 -14.99
N ILE A 134 -4.39 -21.58 -14.48
CA ILE A 134 -3.69 -20.30 -14.35
C ILE A 134 -3.50 -19.72 -15.75
N ARG A 135 -3.89 -18.47 -15.95
CA ARG A 135 -3.68 -17.72 -17.18
C ARG A 135 -2.52 -16.74 -16.99
N ARG A 136 -1.49 -16.83 -17.83
CA ARG A 136 -0.44 -15.83 -17.91
C ARG A 136 -0.99 -14.64 -18.69
N LEU A 137 -0.93 -13.44 -18.11
CA LEU A 137 -1.46 -12.19 -18.71
C LEU A 137 -0.38 -11.42 -19.46
N THR A 138 0.87 -11.51 -19.00
CA THR A 138 2.01 -10.84 -19.64
C THR A 138 3.04 -11.88 -20.08
N ASN A 139 3.80 -11.55 -21.10
CA ASN A 139 4.89 -12.37 -21.63
C ASN A 139 5.85 -11.46 -22.40
N THR A 140 6.49 -10.54 -21.69
CA THR A 140 7.38 -9.55 -22.30
C THR A 140 8.82 -10.05 -22.21
N PRO A 141 9.47 -10.36 -23.31
CA PRO A 141 10.85 -10.88 -23.27
C PRO A 141 11.81 -9.88 -22.64
N ASN A 142 12.61 -10.37 -21.68
CA ASN A 142 13.63 -9.59 -20.96
C ASN A 142 13.12 -8.39 -20.16
N GLU A 143 11.84 -8.35 -19.84
CA GLU A 143 11.24 -7.36 -18.94
C GLU A 143 10.44 -8.09 -17.87
N ALA A 144 10.53 -7.62 -16.62
CA ALA A 144 9.83 -8.18 -15.49
C ALA A 144 8.62 -7.34 -15.12
N GLU A 145 7.50 -7.99 -14.79
CA GLU A 145 6.27 -7.33 -14.35
C GLU A 145 5.96 -7.68 -12.90
N PHE A 146 5.65 -6.63 -12.11
CA PHE A 146 5.38 -6.72 -10.68
C PHE A 146 4.17 -5.92 -10.24
N HIS A 147 3.79 -6.07 -8.99
CA HIS A 147 2.79 -5.29 -8.28
C HIS A 147 1.47 -5.12 -9.06
N PRO A 148 0.86 -6.20 -9.55
CA PRO A 148 -0.41 -6.08 -10.24
C PRO A 148 -1.51 -5.61 -9.27
N CYS A 149 -2.37 -4.72 -9.76
CA CYS A 149 -3.61 -4.37 -9.08
C CYS A 149 -4.77 -4.50 -10.06
N ILE A 150 -5.76 -5.33 -9.71
CA ILE A 150 -6.98 -5.51 -10.52
C ILE A 150 -8.02 -4.47 -10.11
N SER A 151 -8.74 -3.92 -11.11
CA SER A 151 -9.86 -2.99 -10.86
C SER A 151 -11.01 -3.69 -10.14
N ALA A 152 -11.82 -2.94 -9.38
CA ALA A 152 -12.93 -3.48 -8.60
C ALA A 152 -14.00 -4.18 -9.45
N ASP A 153 -14.15 -3.78 -10.71
CA ASP A 153 -15.05 -4.42 -11.68
C ASP A 153 -14.44 -5.63 -12.40
N GLY A 154 -13.15 -5.90 -12.17
CA GLY A 154 -12.40 -7.00 -12.75
C GLY A 154 -12.19 -6.90 -14.26
N SER A 155 -12.22 -5.70 -14.83
CA SER A 155 -12.05 -5.48 -16.27
C SER A 155 -10.61 -5.13 -16.68
N THR A 156 -9.82 -4.59 -15.75
CA THR A 156 -8.53 -3.98 -16.05
C THR A 156 -7.52 -4.31 -14.95
N ILE A 157 -6.26 -4.43 -15.31
CA ILE A 157 -5.14 -4.45 -14.36
C ILE A 157 -4.20 -3.28 -14.62
N VAL A 158 -3.58 -2.77 -13.54
CA VAL A 158 -2.37 -1.95 -13.62
C VAL A 158 -1.23 -2.72 -12.98
N TYR A 159 -0.03 -2.54 -13.50
CA TYR A 159 1.17 -3.20 -13.01
C TYR A 159 2.40 -2.37 -13.37
N GLU A 160 3.51 -2.66 -12.74
CA GLU A 160 4.79 -2.10 -13.14
C GLU A 160 5.54 -3.06 -14.05
N ARG A 161 6.34 -2.49 -14.96
CA ARG A 161 7.24 -3.21 -15.86
C ARG A 161 8.61 -2.55 -15.83
N CYS A 162 9.65 -3.34 -15.68
CA CYS A 162 11.04 -2.90 -15.69
C CYS A 162 11.93 -3.91 -16.45
N ARG A 163 13.09 -3.44 -16.94
CA ARG A 163 14.03 -4.31 -17.65
C ARG A 163 14.73 -5.32 -16.73
N ASP A 164 15.02 -4.92 -15.53
CA ASP A 164 15.74 -5.70 -14.53
C ASP A 164 15.03 -5.50 -13.20
N GLU A 165 14.86 -6.56 -12.42
CA GLU A 165 14.31 -6.52 -11.07
C GLU A 165 15.03 -5.55 -10.12
N ARG A 166 16.18 -5.02 -10.53
CA ARG A 166 16.98 -4.02 -9.80
C ARG A 166 16.88 -2.60 -10.37
N ASP A 167 16.21 -2.41 -11.51
CA ASP A 167 16.07 -1.11 -12.20
C ASP A 167 14.69 -0.48 -12.00
N PHE A 168 14.23 -0.44 -10.77
CA PHE A 168 12.92 0.15 -10.43
C PHE A 168 12.86 1.66 -10.65
N GLU A 169 14.01 2.35 -10.66
CA GLU A 169 14.07 3.79 -10.95
C GLU A 169 13.50 4.09 -12.35
N ASN A 170 13.65 3.14 -13.28
CA ASN A 170 13.16 3.24 -14.66
C ASN A 170 11.88 2.44 -14.91
N ALA A 171 11.25 1.91 -13.85
CA ALA A 171 10.01 1.17 -13.97
C ALA A 171 8.90 2.04 -14.58
N GLN A 172 8.02 1.39 -15.31
CA GLN A 172 6.89 1.99 -16.02
C GLN A 172 5.58 1.39 -15.51
N ILE A 173 4.57 2.22 -15.39
CA ILE A 173 3.21 1.78 -15.06
C ILE A 173 2.45 1.51 -16.36
N TRP A 174 2.00 0.29 -16.49
CA TRP A 174 1.19 -0.20 -17.60
C TRP A 174 -0.22 -0.53 -17.14
N CYS A 175 -1.18 -0.34 -18.03
CA CYS A 175 -2.57 -0.70 -17.88
C CYS A 175 -2.94 -1.72 -18.95
N GLN A 176 -3.64 -2.80 -18.59
CA GLN A 176 -4.12 -3.82 -19.52
C GLN A 176 -5.61 -4.06 -19.35
N ASP A 177 -6.36 -3.95 -20.46
CA ASP A 177 -7.74 -4.39 -20.55
C ASP A 177 -7.79 -5.93 -20.66
N LEU A 178 -8.48 -6.59 -19.72
CA LEU A 178 -8.49 -8.05 -19.62
C LEU A 178 -9.36 -8.74 -20.68
N LYS A 179 -10.24 -7.99 -21.37
CA LYS A 179 -11.09 -8.51 -22.44
C LYS A 179 -10.42 -8.42 -23.80
N THR A 180 -9.81 -7.27 -24.10
CA THR A 180 -9.17 -7.01 -25.40
C THR A 180 -7.68 -7.37 -25.40
N GLU A 181 -7.10 -7.55 -24.20
CA GLU A 181 -5.67 -7.78 -23.95
C GLU A 181 -4.78 -6.58 -24.36
N SER A 182 -5.39 -5.45 -24.70
CA SER A 182 -4.64 -4.25 -25.08
C SER A 182 -3.90 -3.67 -23.89
N GLN A 183 -2.63 -3.35 -24.08
CA GLN A 183 -1.73 -2.76 -23.09
C GLN A 183 -1.45 -1.30 -23.43
N THR A 184 -1.45 -0.44 -22.40
CA THR A 184 -1.18 1.00 -22.55
C THR A 184 -0.17 1.42 -21.50
N LEU A 185 0.93 2.06 -21.94
CA LEU A 185 1.86 2.74 -21.03
C LEU A 185 1.20 4.01 -20.50
N LEU A 186 1.13 4.14 -19.16
CA LEU A 186 0.56 5.32 -18.50
C LEU A 186 1.62 6.36 -18.15
N CYS A 187 2.68 5.95 -17.48
CA CYS A 187 3.77 6.83 -17.06
C CYS A 187 4.96 6.03 -16.49
N GLN A 188 6.04 6.74 -16.13
CA GLN A 188 7.12 6.20 -15.31
C GLN A 188 6.70 6.18 -13.84
N GLY A 189 7.04 5.10 -13.13
CA GLY A 189 6.73 4.87 -11.73
C GLY A 189 6.57 3.39 -11.39
N HIS A 190 6.29 3.08 -10.13
CA HIS A 190 6.16 1.71 -9.63
C HIS A 190 5.06 1.59 -8.56
N SER A 191 4.76 0.34 -8.12
CA SER A 191 3.77 0.00 -7.08
C SER A 191 2.39 0.62 -7.28
N PRO A 192 1.75 0.50 -8.46
CA PRO A 192 0.46 1.14 -8.71
C PRO A 192 -0.69 0.45 -7.97
N SER A 193 -1.72 1.23 -7.60
CA SER A 193 -2.96 0.72 -7.00
C SER A 193 -4.16 1.52 -7.47
N PHE A 194 -5.23 0.84 -7.87
CA PHE A 194 -6.52 1.46 -8.18
C PHE A 194 -7.25 1.96 -6.94
N SER A 195 -8.00 3.05 -7.07
CA SER A 195 -9.10 3.37 -6.16
C SER A 195 -10.27 2.39 -6.35
N HIS A 196 -11.06 2.16 -5.29
CA HIS A 196 -12.20 1.24 -5.34
C HIS A 196 -13.31 1.76 -6.27
N ASP A 197 -13.44 3.09 -6.41
CA ASP A 197 -14.39 3.73 -7.33
C ASP A 197 -13.92 3.70 -8.81
N GLY A 198 -12.72 3.17 -9.07
CA GLY A 198 -12.14 3.01 -10.40
C GLY A 198 -11.76 4.31 -11.11
N LYS A 199 -11.65 5.45 -10.40
CA LYS A 199 -11.35 6.75 -11.02
C LYS A 199 -9.88 7.13 -10.97
N TYR A 200 -9.13 6.59 -9.99
CA TYR A 200 -7.77 7.01 -9.72
C TYR A 200 -6.83 5.81 -9.64
N ILE A 201 -5.55 6.11 -9.89
CA ILE A 201 -4.41 5.24 -9.59
C ILE A 201 -3.49 6.05 -8.69
N VAL A 202 -3.09 5.48 -7.54
CA VAL A 202 -1.97 5.96 -6.73
C VAL A 202 -0.75 5.11 -7.05
N PHE A 203 0.42 5.72 -7.10
CA PHE A 203 1.67 5.05 -7.44
C PHE A 203 2.87 5.79 -6.83
N VAL A 204 4.03 5.23 -6.98
CA VAL A 204 5.29 5.78 -6.48
C VAL A 204 6.16 6.24 -7.64
N ARG A 205 6.82 7.40 -7.48
CA ARG A 205 7.79 7.94 -8.42
C ARG A 205 9.08 8.27 -7.71
N PHE A 206 10.20 7.90 -8.33
CA PHE A 206 11.51 8.35 -7.87
C PHE A 206 11.71 9.85 -8.10
N THR A 207 12.41 10.49 -7.17
CA THR A 207 12.93 11.84 -7.38
C THR A 207 13.98 11.85 -8.50
N PRO A 208 14.21 12.98 -9.17
CA PRO A 208 15.18 13.06 -10.28
C PRO A 208 16.62 12.66 -9.91
N ASP A 209 16.97 12.75 -8.63
CA ASP A 209 18.28 12.31 -8.11
C ASP A 209 18.29 10.82 -7.71
N GLY A 210 17.16 10.12 -7.81
CA GLY A 210 17.00 8.71 -7.48
C GLY A 210 17.20 8.36 -6.00
N ASN A 211 17.23 9.35 -5.09
CA ASN A 211 17.54 9.13 -3.67
C ASN A 211 16.31 8.95 -2.80
N ASN A 212 15.15 9.41 -3.26
CA ASN A 212 13.88 9.34 -2.53
C ASN A 212 12.74 9.02 -3.49
N THR A 213 11.55 8.83 -2.93
CA THR A 213 10.33 8.60 -3.69
C THR A 213 9.21 9.50 -3.21
N SER A 214 8.21 9.71 -4.05
CA SER A 214 6.99 10.44 -3.73
C SER A 214 5.77 9.63 -4.11
N LEU A 215 4.70 9.75 -3.33
CA LEU A 215 3.38 9.28 -3.74
C LEU A 215 2.79 10.23 -4.77
N VAL A 216 2.28 9.68 -5.85
CA VAL A 216 1.60 10.42 -6.92
C VAL A 216 0.23 9.80 -7.15
N ILE A 217 -0.79 10.62 -7.35
CA ILE A 217 -2.11 10.19 -7.78
C ILE A 217 -2.39 10.68 -9.21
N MET A 218 -3.10 9.88 -9.98
CA MET A 218 -3.52 10.22 -11.35
C MET A 218 -4.89 9.65 -11.67
N ASN A 219 -5.51 10.14 -12.75
CA ASN A 219 -6.67 9.47 -13.33
C ASN A 219 -6.25 8.14 -13.97
N THR A 220 -7.18 7.20 -14.14
CA THR A 220 -6.90 5.88 -14.73
C THR A 220 -6.41 5.90 -16.18
N ASN A 221 -6.51 7.05 -16.84
CA ASN A 221 -5.95 7.26 -18.19
C ASN A 221 -4.52 7.86 -18.19
N GLY A 222 -3.84 7.91 -17.03
CA GLY A 222 -2.49 8.44 -16.88
C GLY A 222 -2.37 9.97 -16.79
N LYS A 223 -3.49 10.71 -16.84
CA LYS A 223 -3.52 12.18 -16.80
C LYS A 223 -3.78 12.72 -15.39
N ASN A 224 -3.62 14.05 -15.23
CA ASN A 224 -3.89 14.79 -14.00
C ASN A 224 -3.07 14.25 -12.82
N GLN A 225 -1.78 14.08 -13.03
CA GLN A 225 -0.85 13.61 -12.01
C GLN A 225 -0.60 14.69 -10.97
N VAL A 226 -0.80 14.34 -9.69
CA VAL A 226 -0.57 15.22 -8.53
C VAL A 226 0.30 14.50 -7.52
N GLU A 227 1.37 15.13 -7.11
CA GLU A 227 2.25 14.63 -6.05
C GLU A 227 1.60 14.87 -4.69
N LEU A 228 1.54 13.83 -3.85
CA LEU A 228 0.87 13.86 -2.55
C LEU A 228 1.85 14.02 -1.37
N THR A 229 3.09 13.57 -1.51
CA THR A 229 4.10 13.64 -0.46
C THR A 229 5.31 14.45 -0.90
N ASP A 230 5.93 15.19 0.04
CA ASP A 230 7.24 15.81 -0.19
C ASP A 230 8.32 14.69 -0.19
N ALA A 231 9.21 14.73 -1.16
CA ALA A 231 10.36 13.82 -1.26
C ALA A 231 11.30 13.84 -0.02
N LYS A 232 11.21 14.87 0.82
CA LYS A 232 11.93 14.94 2.09
C LYS A 232 11.44 13.95 3.15
N LEU A 233 10.26 13.37 2.94
CA LEU A 233 9.72 12.35 3.84
C LEU A 233 10.61 11.10 3.89
N GLY A 234 11.22 10.74 2.77
CA GLY A 234 12.09 9.57 2.62
C GLY A 234 11.63 8.67 1.47
N MET A 235 11.87 7.37 1.61
CA MET A 235 11.44 6.37 0.63
C MET A 235 10.01 5.91 0.96
N VAL A 236 9.03 6.35 0.18
CA VAL A 236 7.63 5.91 0.30
C VAL A 236 7.34 4.81 -0.72
N GLU A 237 6.56 3.79 -0.32
CA GLU A 237 6.29 2.61 -1.16
C GLU A 237 4.94 1.96 -0.84
N MET A 238 4.52 1.04 -1.69
CA MET A 238 3.36 0.15 -1.51
C MET A 238 2.06 0.87 -1.14
N PRO A 239 1.65 1.94 -1.84
CA PRO A 239 0.42 2.65 -1.52
C PRO A 239 -0.83 1.81 -1.82
N ARG A 240 -1.85 1.94 -0.94
CA ARG A 240 -3.17 1.35 -1.12
C ARG A 240 -4.24 2.36 -0.69
N PHE A 241 -5.33 2.44 -1.43
CA PHE A 241 -6.46 3.25 -1.01
C PHE A 241 -7.16 2.67 0.21
N SER A 242 -7.70 3.56 1.04
CA SER A 242 -8.69 3.19 2.05
C SER A 242 -9.99 2.73 1.37
N PRO A 243 -10.82 1.91 2.03
CA PRO A 243 -12.05 1.37 1.42
C PRO A 243 -13.04 2.43 0.90
N ASN A 244 -12.97 3.65 1.42
CA ASN A 244 -13.81 4.78 1.00
C ASN A 244 -13.10 5.74 0.03
N ASP A 245 -11.89 5.39 -0.44
CA ASP A 245 -11.05 6.17 -1.35
C ASP A 245 -10.67 7.59 -0.87
N ARG A 246 -10.82 7.87 0.44
CA ARG A 246 -10.50 9.19 0.99
C ARG A 246 -9.07 9.31 1.48
N GLN A 247 -8.45 8.19 1.83
CA GLN A 247 -7.11 8.11 2.37
C GLN A 247 -6.28 7.06 1.62
N ILE A 248 -4.98 7.14 1.81
CA ILE A 248 -4.00 6.21 1.25
C ILE A 248 -3.12 5.76 2.39
N VAL A 249 -3.00 4.44 2.59
CA VAL A 249 -2.03 3.81 3.47
C VAL A 249 -0.80 3.45 2.66
N PHE A 250 0.38 3.61 3.23
CA PHE A 250 1.65 3.30 2.56
C PHE A 250 2.75 3.02 3.59
N GLN A 251 3.85 2.45 3.17
CA GLN A 251 5.05 2.32 3.97
C GLN A 251 6.04 3.44 3.67
N CYS A 252 6.79 3.87 4.67
CA CYS A 252 7.82 4.89 4.51
C CYS A 252 9.06 4.57 5.34
N GLN A 253 10.21 4.55 4.69
CA GLN A 253 11.51 4.59 5.34
C GLN A 253 11.94 6.05 5.46
N GLN A 254 11.87 6.59 6.67
CA GLN A 254 12.35 7.95 6.91
C GLN A 254 13.86 8.05 6.64
N LYS A 255 14.29 9.26 6.32
CA LYS A 255 15.72 9.55 6.20
C LYS A 255 16.40 9.24 7.53
N ASP A 256 17.53 8.53 7.47
CA ASP A 256 18.32 8.10 8.63
C ASP A 256 17.73 6.95 9.47
N LYS A 257 16.67 6.29 9.00
CA LYS A 257 16.17 5.02 9.55
C LYS A 257 16.49 3.86 8.60
N ASP A 258 16.67 2.66 9.17
CA ASP A 258 16.92 1.43 8.40
C ASP A 258 15.67 0.54 8.27
N ASP A 259 14.54 0.98 8.84
CA ASP A 259 13.25 0.30 8.89
C ASP A 259 12.16 1.10 8.19
N TYR A 260 11.08 0.43 7.86
CA TYR A 260 9.86 1.02 7.34
C TYR A 260 8.79 1.09 8.43
N ASP A 261 8.02 2.16 8.40
CA ASP A 261 6.82 2.34 9.21
C ASP A 261 5.58 2.53 8.31
N ILE A 262 4.40 2.25 8.87
CA ILE A 262 3.12 2.46 8.21
C ILE A 262 2.64 3.91 8.40
N TYR A 263 2.25 4.53 7.31
CA TYR A 263 1.72 5.89 7.24
C TYR A 263 0.37 5.94 6.56
N VAL A 264 -0.39 6.98 6.85
CA VAL A 264 -1.63 7.33 6.16
C VAL A 264 -1.59 8.81 5.75
N ILE A 265 -2.14 9.10 4.58
CA ILE A 265 -2.34 10.46 4.08
C ILE A 265 -3.73 10.58 3.47
N ASN A 266 -4.36 11.76 3.52
CA ASN A 266 -5.57 12.02 2.78
C ASN A 266 -5.29 12.05 1.27
N ARG A 267 -6.25 11.65 0.45
CA ARG A 267 -6.13 11.65 -1.01
C ARG A 267 -5.81 13.03 -1.62
N ASP A 268 -6.06 14.10 -0.90
CA ASP A 268 -5.72 15.48 -1.30
C ASP A 268 -4.30 15.89 -0.85
N GLY A 269 -3.50 14.99 -0.28
CA GLY A 269 -2.15 15.23 0.19
C GLY A 269 -2.07 15.85 1.61
N THR A 270 -3.20 16.06 2.28
CA THR A 270 -3.23 16.59 3.66
C THR A 270 -3.24 15.46 4.69
N GLY A 271 -3.04 15.79 5.97
CA GLY A 271 -3.27 14.87 7.09
C GLY A 271 -2.29 13.68 7.15
N LEU A 272 -1.04 13.87 6.69
CA LEU A 272 0.01 12.87 6.82
C LEU A 272 0.19 12.45 8.29
N THR A 273 0.08 11.14 8.55
CA THR A 273 0.13 10.58 9.91
C THR A 273 0.93 9.28 9.90
N GLN A 274 1.91 9.16 10.77
CA GLN A 274 2.62 7.91 11.05
C GLN A 274 1.79 7.06 12.01
N LEU A 275 1.66 5.77 11.74
CA LEU A 275 0.83 4.84 12.51
C LEU A 275 1.65 3.84 13.33
N THR A 276 2.80 3.41 12.83
CA THR A 276 3.72 2.52 13.55
C THR A 276 5.05 3.23 13.83
N PHE A 277 5.73 2.86 14.93
CA PHE A 277 6.87 3.63 15.46
C PHE A 277 7.98 2.75 16.04
N ASN A 278 7.87 1.43 15.93
CA ASN A 278 8.88 0.53 16.50
C ASN A 278 10.10 0.39 15.58
N GLU A 279 11.15 -0.28 16.07
CA GLU A 279 12.40 -0.53 15.31
C GLU A 279 12.32 -1.75 14.38
N SER A 280 11.13 -2.34 14.20
CA SER A 280 10.88 -3.44 13.27
C SER A 280 10.52 -2.89 11.89
N TYR A 281 10.75 -3.70 10.88
CA TYR A 281 10.15 -3.45 9.57
C TYR A 281 8.65 -3.61 9.66
N ASP A 282 7.88 -2.57 9.34
CA ASP A 282 6.44 -2.59 9.16
C ASP A 282 6.12 -2.13 7.74
N GLY A 283 5.66 -3.03 6.89
CA GLY A 283 5.48 -2.70 5.48
C GLY A 283 4.38 -3.46 4.77
N GLU A 284 4.27 -3.21 3.47
CA GLU A 284 3.31 -3.86 2.56
C GLU A 284 1.86 -3.73 3.06
N PRO A 285 1.40 -2.53 3.41
CA PRO A 285 0.09 -2.36 4.02
C PRO A 285 -1.05 -2.65 3.06
N TYR A 286 -2.13 -3.21 3.59
CA TYR A 286 -3.43 -3.34 2.93
C TYR A 286 -4.55 -2.88 3.87
N TRP A 287 -5.43 -1.99 3.39
CA TRP A 287 -6.56 -1.49 4.17
C TRP A 287 -7.85 -2.22 3.79
N SER A 288 -8.35 -3.03 4.69
CA SER A 288 -9.53 -3.87 4.47
C SER A 288 -10.85 -3.13 4.76
N ASN A 289 -11.92 -3.57 4.11
CA ASN A 289 -13.27 -3.01 4.27
C ASN A 289 -13.86 -3.12 5.69
N ASP A 290 -13.30 -3.98 6.55
CA ASP A 290 -13.67 -4.08 7.96
C ASP A 290 -12.99 -3.05 8.87
N GLY A 291 -12.20 -2.14 8.29
CA GLY A 291 -11.50 -1.07 9.00
C GLY A 291 -10.16 -1.49 9.61
N TYR A 292 -9.64 -2.67 9.26
CA TYR A 292 -8.30 -3.10 9.67
C TYR A 292 -7.26 -2.80 8.59
N ILE A 293 -6.07 -2.37 9.04
CA ILE A 293 -4.87 -2.33 8.22
C ILE A 293 -4.06 -3.59 8.54
N TYR A 294 -3.84 -4.41 7.49
CA TYR A 294 -2.97 -5.57 7.52
C TYR A 294 -1.60 -5.17 6.99
N PHE A 295 -0.54 -5.73 7.54
CA PHE A 295 0.82 -5.41 7.13
C PHE A 295 1.78 -6.56 7.46
N ALA A 296 2.90 -6.65 6.76
CA ALA A 296 3.99 -7.54 7.07
C ALA A 296 4.92 -6.89 8.09
N SER A 297 5.34 -7.64 9.11
CA SER A 297 6.28 -7.14 10.11
C SER A 297 7.12 -8.25 10.71
N ASP A 298 8.36 -7.94 11.03
CA ASP A 298 9.27 -8.82 11.77
C ASP A 298 9.28 -8.54 13.29
N ARG A 299 8.28 -7.75 13.77
CA ARG A 299 8.08 -7.48 15.20
C ARG A 299 7.87 -8.76 16.01
N GLY A 300 8.50 -8.84 17.18
CA GLY A 300 8.41 -10.00 18.07
C GLY A 300 9.16 -11.24 17.61
N GLY A 301 9.84 -11.18 16.46
CA GLY A 301 10.70 -12.22 15.91
C GLY A 301 12.15 -11.79 15.77
N GLY A 302 12.94 -12.54 14.99
CA GLY A 302 14.25 -12.11 14.52
C GLY A 302 14.14 -11.23 13.27
N ARG A 303 15.20 -10.50 12.92
CA ARG A 303 15.24 -9.69 11.69
C ARG A 303 14.87 -10.55 10.47
N ASN A 304 13.93 -10.06 9.66
CA ASN A 304 13.36 -10.76 8.51
C ASN A 304 12.50 -12.02 8.84
N ASP A 305 12.04 -12.18 10.08
CA ASP A 305 11.04 -13.18 10.45
C ASP A 305 9.63 -12.59 10.27
N PHE A 306 9.28 -12.34 9.01
CA PHE A 306 8.06 -11.64 8.66
C PHE A 306 6.81 -12.46 8.93
N GLN A 307 5.87 -11.82 9.63
CA GLN A 307 4.54 -12.33 9.91
C GLN A 307 3.51 -11.28 9.51
N ILE A 308 2.29 -11.70 9.22
CA ILE A 308 1.19 -10.76 9.00
C ILE A 308 0.61 -10.32 10.33
N TRP A 309 0.49 -9.02 10.48
CA TRP A 309 -0.13 -8.34 11.61
C TRP A 309 -1.30 -7.50 11.13
N ARG A 310 -2.18 -7.11 12.03
CA ARG A 310 -3.21 -6.11 11.75
C ARG A 310 -3.50 -5.27 12.97
N PHE A 311 -3.98 -4.05 12.76
CA PHE A 311 -4.60 -3.21 13.77
C PHE A 311 -5.84 -2.53 13.19
N LYS A 312 -6.74 -2.09 14.05
CA LYS A 312 -7.94 -1.37 13.62
C LYS A 312 -7.61 0.11 13.44
N TYR A 313 -7.94 0.65 12.27
CA TYR A 313 -7.79 2.06 11.94
C TYR A 313 -9.00 2.54 11.12
N GLY A 314 -9.89 3.31 11.77
CA GLY A 314 -11.15 3.72 11.19
C GLY A 314 -12.32 2.79 11.52
N GLU A 315 -13.50 3.14 11.02
CA GLU A 315 -14.70 2.31 11.15
C GLU A 315 -14.86 1.40 9.95
N ALA A 316 -15.47 0.23 10.15
CA ALA A 316 -15.85 -0.65 9.06
C ALA A 316 -16.89 0.04 8.15
N LEU A 317 -16.76 -0.13 6.81
CA LEU A 317 -17.82 0.27 5.91
C LEU A 317 -19.04 -0.62 6.14
N SER A 318 -20.15 -0.05 6.62
CA SER A 318 -21.41 -0.80 6.70
C SER A 318 -21.91 -1.11 5.29
N SER A 319 -22.18 -2.37 5.01
CA SER A 319 -22.85 -2.80 3.78
C SER A 319 -24.25 -2.15 3.70
N GLY A 320 -24.36 -1.06 2.94
CA GLY A 320 -25.61 -0.34 2.70
C GLY A 320 -25.79 0.90 3.56
N GLY A 321 -25.20 2.00 3.18
CA GLY A 321 -25.53 3.33 3.71
C GLY A 321 -24.33 4.28 3.70
N THR A 322 -24.44 5.34 2.94
CA THR A 322 -23.57 6.51 3.01
C THR A 322 -23.64 7.10 4.42
N LYS A 323 -22.80 6.64 5.35
CA LYS A 323 -22.52 7.39 6.57
C LYS A 323 -21.31 8.26 6.34
N SER A 324 -21.49 9.55 6.47
CA SER A 324 -20.43 10.56 6.50
C SER A 324 -19.48 10.22 7.66
N TYR A 325 -18.22 9.95 7.34
CA TYR A 325 -17.17 9.84 8.34
C TYR A 325 -16.86 11.22 8.88
N VAL A 326 -17.21 11.42 10.11
CA VAL A 326 -16.63 12.48 10.93
C VAL A 326 -15.32 11.87 11.48
N SER A 327 -14.17 12.38 11.02
CA SER A 327 -12.94 12.18 11.78
C SER A 327 -13.19 12.68 13.19
N SER A 328 -12.83 11.92 14.21
CA SER A 328 -12.90 12.36 15.60
C SER A 328 -11.77 13.34 15.98
N SER A 329 -11.48 14.30 15.14
CA SER A 329 -11.07 15.62 15.56
C SER A 329 -12.37 16.42 15.64
N SER A 330 -12.81 16.75 16.83
CA SER A 330 -14.00 17.55 17.15
C SER A 330 -13.80 19.01 16.70
N GLY A 331 -13.42 19.24 15.45
CA GLY A 331 -13.24 20.57 14.86
C GLY A 331 -14.40 20.94 13.95
N VAL A 332 -14.77 22.20 13.94
CA VAL A 332 -15.69 22.77 12.95
C VAL A 332 -14.91 23.07 11.68
N PHE A 333 -15.46 22.67 10.51
CA PHE A 333 -14.85 22.92 9.21
C PHE A 333 -15.67 23.90 8.38
N HIS A 334 -14.97 24.71 7.57
CA HIS A 334 -15.53 25.65 6.60
C HIS A 334 -15.03 25.33 5.20
N THR A 335 -15.92 25.35 4.22
CA THR A 335 -15.53 25.26 2.80
C THR A 335 -15.40 26.65 2.23
N VAL A 336 -14.22 27.01 1.76
CA VAL A 336 -13.88 28.34 1.24
C VAL A 336 -14.70 28.64 -0.01
N SER A 337 -15.41 29.76 -0.02
CA SER A 337 -16.14 30.28 -1.18
C SER A 337 -15.22 31.17 -2.04
N ALA A 338 -15.63 31.41 -3.28
CA ALA A 338 -14.88 32.31 -4.17
C ALA A 338 -14.81 33.73 -3.57
N GLY A 339 -13.57 34.24 -3.41
CA GLY A 339 -13.30 35.57 -2.87
C GLY A 339 -13.26 35.66 -1.34
N GLU A 340 -13.54 34.59 -0.59
CA GLU A 340 -13.35 34.58 0.87
C GLU A 340 -11.87 34.62 1.24
N THR A 341 -11.53 35.43 2.22
CA THR A 341 -10.20 35.50 2.82
C THR A 341 -10.16 34.73 4.15
N ILE A 342 -8.97 34.31 4.57
CA ILE A 342 -8.76 33.68 5.87
C ILE A 342 -9.23 34.60 7.03
N THR A 343 -9.11 35.91 6.86
CA THR A 343 -9.55 36.91 7.85
C THR A 343 -11.06 36.97 7.95
N ASP A 344 -11.78 36.88 6.83
CA ASP A 344 -13.25 36.87 6.82
C ASP A 344 -13.79 35.60 7.49
N ILE A 345 -13.17 34.46 7.19
CA ILE A 345 -13.51 33.17 7.79
C ILE A 345 -13.21 33.20 9.30
N ALA A 346 -12.04 33.69 9.71
CA ALA A 346 -11.68 33.82 11.12
C ALA A 346 -12.72 34.68 11.89
N ARG A 347 -13.15 35.82 11.32
CA ARG A 347 -14.19 36.70 11.89
C ARG A 347 -15.53 35.98 12.00
N LYS A 348 -15.91 35.19 10.99
CA LYS A 348 -17.16 34.42 10.94
C LYS A 348 -17.28 33.41 12.07
N TYR A 349 -16.15 32.78 12.44
CA TYR A 349 -16.12 31.74 13.46
C TYR A 349 -15.57 32.18 14.82
N GLY A 350 -15.24 33.47 14.98
CA GLY A 350 -14.77 34.04 16.24
C GLY A 350 -13.37 33.58 16.65
N VAL A 351 -12.53 33.20 15.69
CA VAL A 351 -11.17 32.71 15.87
C VAL A 351 -10.17 33.66 15.21
N THR A 352 -8.85 33.44 15.42
CA THR A 352 -7.85 34.25 14.73
C THR A 352 -7.42 33.59 13.41
N ALA A 353 -7.02 34.39 12.44
CA ALA A 353 -6.44 33.88 11.19
C ALA A 353 -5.21 32.98 11.47
N ARG A 354 -4.45 33.28 12.55
CA ARG A 354 -3.29 32.50 12.98
C ARG A 354 -3.68 31.11 13.50
N ASP A 355 -4.82 31.00 14.19
CA ASP A 355 -5.33 29.71 14.63
C ASP A 355 -5.74 28.85 13.44
N ILE A 356 -6.43 29.44 12.44
CA ILE A 356 -6.79 28.73 11.22
C ILE A 356 -5.54 28.26 10.47
N VAL A 357 -4.50 29.11 10.34
CA VAL A 357 -3.21 28.75 9.73
C VAL A 357 -2.59 27.56 10.47
N LYS A 358 -2.54 27.60 11.80
CA LYS A 358 -1.97 26.57 12.66
C LYS A 358 -2.74 25.25 12.57
N TRP A 359 -4.07 25.28 12.69
CA TRP A 359 -4.92 24.07 12.65
C TRP A 359 -4.91 23.37 11.29
N ASN A 360 -4.62 24.09 10.21
CA ASN A 360 -4.59 23.55 8.86
C ASN A 360 -3.18 23.45 8.26
N ASN A 361 -2.13 23.69 9.05
CA ASN A 361 -0.73 23.67 8.61
C ASN A 361 -0.48 24.48 7.32
N LEU A 362 -1.16 25.63 7.19
CA LEU A 362 -1.04 26.46 6.00
C LEU A 362 0.32 27.16 5.97
N THR A 363 1.03 27.06 4.86
CA THR A 363 2.31 27.77 4.63
C THR A 363 2.11 29.19 4.12
N THR A 364 0.92 29.51 3.61
CA THR A 364 0.51 30.82 3.12
C THR A 364 -0.87 31.17 3.63
N MET A 365 -1.24 32.47 3.62
CA MET A 365 -2.60 32.92 3.96
C MET A 365 -3.54 32.88 2.75
N THR A 366 -3.12 32.38 1.61
CA THR A 366 -3.92 32.31 0.39
C THR A 366 -4.78 31.07 0.40
N LEU A 367 -6.09 31.25 0.30
CA LEU A 367 -7.07 30.17 0.23
C LEU A 367 -7.60 30.05 -1.19
N THR A 368 -7.89 28.81 -1.61
CA THR A 368 -8.53 28.55 -2.90
C THR A 368 -10.00 28.18 -2.72
N PRO A 369 -10.91 28.63 -3.59
CA PRO A 369 -12.31 28.21 -3.54
C PRO A 369 -12.45 26.69 -3.56
N GLY A 370 -13.33 26.16 -2.68
CA GLY A 370 -13.52 24.71 -2.50
C GLY A 370 -12.60 24.07 -1.46
N MET A 371 -11.57 24.77 -0.97
CA MET A 371 -10.71 24.31 0.11
C MET A 371 -11.52 24.16 1.40
N ARG A 372 -11.39 23.00 2.07
CA ARG A 372 -12.02 22.75 3.37
C ARG A 372 -11.00 22.95 4.47
N ILE A 373 -11.25 23.93 5.34
CA ILE A 373 -10.35 24.28 6.44
C ILE A 373 -11.03 24.12 7.80
N MET A 374 -10.25 23.70 8.79
CA MET A 374 -10.69 23.65 10.18
C MET A 374 -10.74 25.07 10.75
N VAL A 375 -11.87 25.42 11.40
CA VAL A 375 -12.13 26.74 11.95
C VAL A 375 -12.42 26.74 13.43
N SER A 376 -12.37 25.59 14.10
CA SER A 376 -12.41 25.43 15.56
C SER A 376 -11.82 24.11 15.96
N GLU A 377 -10.96 24.07 16.99
CA GLU A 377 -10.65 22.89 17.81
C GLU A 377 -11.61 22.89 19.01
N GLN A 378 -12.28 21.78 19.30
CA GLN A 378 -13.02 21.61 20.55
C GLN A 378 -12.11 20.97 21.61
#